data_b0b5aa622ba86e1779b4e6d4a74e34c6
#
_entry.id   b0b5aa622ba86e1779b4e6d4a74e34c6
#
_cell.length_a   1.000
_cell.length_b   1.000
_cell.length_c   1.000
_cell.angle_alpha   90.00
_cell.angle_beta   90.00
_cell.angle_gamma   90.00
#
_symmetry.space_group_name_H-M   'P 1'
#
loop_
_entity.id
_entity.type
_entity.pdbx_description
1 polymer ?
#
loop_
_entity_poly.entity_id
_entity_poly.type
_entity_poly.pdbx_seq_one_letter_code
_entity_poly.pdbx_strand_id
1 'polypeptide(L)'
;EELSALVVAPSDAYSLNDVLEQVYEKSIPVISYDQLIMDTDKVNYYVTFNTRKAGKMVGDSIIKKMDLEKAREEKKTLTIEFLMGSPDDRDALFFYNGVMEKLQEYFDDGTLVCTSGKLTFDDTAVMRSGRNTAKNDMAEILSQNYTEGAPDIICTGADDLALGAVDALEDAGHVSGEDGWPMITGGGCEAEAVTAVIQG
;
A
#
# COMPACT_ATOMS: atom_id res chain seq x y z
N GLU A 1 -21.34 -8.55 34.42
CA GLU A 1 -21.93 -7.64 33.43
C GLU A 1 -22.24 -8.47 32.18
N GLU A 2 -23.42 -8.34 31.60
CA GLU A 2 -23.77 -8.98 30.34
C GLU A 2 -23.24 -8.12 29.18
N LEU A 3 -22.54 -8.76 28.22
CA LEU A 3 -22.11 -8.09 26.99
C LEU A 3 -23.33 -7.94 26.06
N SER A 4 -23.56 -6.71 25.59
CA SER A 4 -24.63 -6.42 24.63
C SER A 4 -24.17 -6.60 23.17
N ALA A 5 -22.86 -6.48 22.90
CA ALA A 5 -22.25 -6.73 21.61
C ALA A 5 -20.74 -6.96 21.80
N LEU A 6 -20.13 -7.65 20.84
CA LEU A 6 -18.68 -7.86 20.76
C LEU A 6 -18.14 -7.21 19.47
N VAL A 7 -17.22 -6.25 19.61
CA VAL A 7 -16.49 -5.66 18.49
C VAL A 7 -15.08 -6.24 18.48
N VAL A 8 -14.67 -6.82 17.35
CA VAL A 8 -13.39 -7.50 17.20
C VAL A 8 -12.64 -6.92 16.00
N ALA A 9 -11.43 -6.42 16.23
CA ALA A 9 -10.44 -6.13 15.21
C ALA A 9 -9.44 -7.31 15.19
N PRO A 10 -9.62 -8.31 14.33
CA PRO A 10 -8.79 -9.50 14.35
C PRO A 10 -7.41 -9.21 13.75
N SER A 11 -6.35 -9.70 14.38
CA SER A 11 -5.00 -9.74 13.78
C SER A 11 -4.82 -10.93 12.81
N ASP A 12 -5.71 -11.91 12.90
CA ASP A 12 -5.77 -13.07 12.03
C ASP A 12 -7.26 -13.36 11.75
N ALA A 13 -7.61 -13.35 10.46
CA ALA A 13 -8.99 -13.50 10.00
C ALA A 13 -9.58 -14.92 10.25
N TYR A 14 -8.75 -15.92 10.49
CA TYR A 14 -9.17 -17.33 10.49
C TYR A 14 -9.13 -18.01 11.86
N SER A 15 -8.49 -17.39 12.85
CA SER A 15 -8.19 -18.05 14.15
C SER A 15 -9.31 -17.98 15.19
N LEU A 16 -10.43 -17.29 14.92
CA LEU A 16 -11.43 -16.94 15.94
C LEU A 16 -12.70 -17.80 15.90
N ASN A 17 -12.84 -18.75 14.99
CA ASN A 17 -14.09 -19.47 14.72
C ASN A 17 -14.63 -20.19 15.96
N ASP A 18 -13.79 -20.89 16.70
CA ASP A 18 -14.20 -21.65 17.90
C ASP A 18 -14.72 -20.72 19.02
N VAL A 19 -14.14 -19.52 19.14
CA VAL A 19 -14.58 -18.53 20.13
C VAL A 19 -15.90 -17.91 19.71
N LEU A 20 -16.09 -17.65 18.41
CA LEU A 20 -17.33 -17.08 17.89
C LEU A 20 -18.53 -18.00 18.03
N GLU A 21 -18.34 -19.32 17.96
CA GLU A 21 -19.41 -20.28 18.28
C GLU A 21 -19.90 -20.10 19.73
N GLN A 22 -18.97 -19.96 20.70
CA GLN A 22 -19.33 -19.74 22.10
C GLN A 22 -20.02 -18.39 22.33
N VAL A 23 -19.67 -17.37 21.57
CA VAL A 23 -20.31 -16.03 21.61
C VAL A 23 -21.72 -16.12 21.03
N TYR A 24 -21.89 -16.84 19.93
CA TYR A 24 -23.16 -17.08 19.28
C TYR A 24 -24.17 -17.80 20.18
N GLU A 25 -23.73 -18.85 20.90
CA GLU A 25 -24.57 -19.58 21.88
C GLU A 25 -25.15 -18.68 22.98
N LYS A 26 -24.44 -17.56 23.25
CA LYS A 26 -24.88 -16.54 24.21
C LYS A 26 -25.76 -15.44 23.59
N SER A 27 -26.06 -15.56 22.29
CA SER A 27 -26.82 -14.56 21.54
C SER A 27 -26.20 -13.15 21.58
N ILE A 28 -24.88 -13.06 21.66
CA ILE A 28 -24.15 -11.80 21.63
C ILE A 28 -23.81 -11.47 20.17
N PRO A 29 -24.28 -10.34 19.62
CA PRO A 29 -23.95 -9.95 18.26
C PRO A 29 -22.48 -9.60 18.11
N VAL A 30 -21.87 -10.03 16.99
CA VAL A 30 -20.47 -9.82 16.67
C VAL A 30 -20.33 -8.82 15.53
N ILE A 31 -19.47 -7.81 15.73
CA ILE A 31 -19.09 -6.81 14.76
C ILE A 31 -17.61 -7.03 14.43
N SER A 32 -17.30 -7.46 13.21
CA SER A 32 -15.93 -7.48 12.70
C SER A 32 -15.54 -6.07 12.29
N TYR A 33 -14.45 -5.55 12.83
CA TYR A 33 -13.96 -4.20 12.58
C TYR A 33 -12.63 -4.26 11.85
N ASP A 34 -12.48 -3.44 10.82
CA ASP A 34 -11.32 -3.32 9.95
C ASP A 34 -11.12 -4.59 9.09
N GLN A 35 -10.67 -5.69 9.63
CA GLN A 35 -10.51 -6.96 8.93
C GLN A 35 -11.71 -7.89 9.15
N LEU A 36 -12.24 -8.48 8.05
CA LEU A 36 -13.35 -9.42 8.13
C LEU A 36 -12.88 -10.77 8.68
N ILE A 37 -13.54 -11.27 9.74
CA ILE A 37 -13.33 -12.64 10.21
C ILE A 37 -13.93 -13.60 9.20
N MET A 38 -13.13 -14.55 8.74
CA MET A 38 -13.44 -15.49 7.65
C MET A 38 -13.84 -16.85 8.18
N ASP A 39 -14.37 -17.69 7.28
CA ASP A 39 -14.76 -19.09 7.51
C ASP A 39 -15.77 -19.29 8.64
N THR A 40 -16.61 -18.27 8.90
CA THR A 40 -17.68 -18.31 9.88
C THR A 40 -18.92 -17.54 9.39
N ASP A 41 -20.09 -17.98 9.81
CA ASP A 41 -21.38 -17.30 9.62
C ASP A 41 -21.84 -16.54 10.89
N LYS A 42 -20.98 -16.44 11.91
CA LYS A 42 -21.31 -15.87 13.22
C LYS A 42 -21.01 -14.37 13.34
N VAL A 43 -20.47 -13.74 12.29
CA VAL A 43 -20.30 -12.28 12.22
C VAL A 43 -21.62 -11.65 11.76
N ASN A 44 -22.19 -10.76 12.58
CA ASN A 44 -23.45 -10.11 12.29
C ASN A 44 -23.27 -8.83 11.47
N TYR A 45 -22.18 -8.10 11.73
CA TYR A 45 -21.85 -6.84 11.06
C TYR A 45 -20.38 -6.76 10.75
N TYR A 46 -20.06 -6.10 9.63
CA TYR A 46 -18.70 -5.79 9.22
C TYR A 46 -18.56 -4.29 8.98
N VAL A 47 -17.56 -3.68 9.58
CA VAL A 47 -17.25 -2.25 9.46
C VAL A 47 -15.80 -2.09 9.04
N THR A 48 -15.57 -1.52 7.87
CA THR A 48 -14.24 -1.28 7.33
C THR A 48 -14.21 -0.01 6.47
N PHE A 49 -13.03 0.33 5.99
CA PHE A 49 -12.81 1.35 4.97
C PHE A 49 -12.94 0.77 3.56
N ASN A 50 -13.22 1.63 2.59
CA ASN A 50 -13.14 1.23 1.19
C ASN A 50 -11.70 1.39 0.68
N THR A 51 -10.85 0.39 0.95
CA THR A 51 -9.43 0.39 0.62
C THR A 51 -9.18 0.48 -0.88
N ARG A 52 -10.06 -0.10 -1.73
CA ARG A 52 -10.00 0.09 -3.19
C ARG A 52 -10.21 1.56 -3.58
N LYS A 53 -11.14 2.26 -2.90
CA LYS A 53 -11.33 3.70 -3.12
C LYS A 53 -10.10 4.49 -2.67
N ALA A 54 -9.48 4.12 -1.56
CA ALA A 54 -8.22 4.72 -1.11
C ALA A 54 -7.12 4.55 -2.16
N GLY A 55 -6.95 3.36 -2.72
CA GLY A 55 -6.03 3.11 -3.84
C GLY A 55 -6.30 4.00 -5.06
N LYS A 56 -7.58 4.16 -5.44
CA LYS A 56 -7.96 5.10 -6.53
C LYS A 56 -7.56 6.53 -6.22
N MET A 57 -7.72 6.99 -4.97
CA MET A 57 -7.33 8.34 -4.57
C MET A 57 -5.81 8.53 -4.65
N VAL A 58 -5.03 7.52 -4.32
CA VAL A 58 -3.57 7.54 -4.50
C VAL A 58 -3.21 7.57 -5.98
N GLY A 59 -3.82 6.75 -6.82
CA GLY A 59 -3.64 6.80 -8.27
C GLY A 59 -3.98 8.18 -8.85
N ASP A 60 -5.10 8.78 -8.47
CA ASP A 60 -5.48 10.14 -8.87
C ASP A 60 -4.45 11.19 -8.39
N SER A 61 -3.87 11.00 -7.20
CA SER A 61 -2.82 11.87 -6.66
C SER A 61 -1.54 11.78 -7.49
N ILE A 62 -1.12 10.57 -7.86
CA ILE A 62 0.04 10.33 -8.73
C ILE A 62 -0.17 11.02 -10.08
N ILE A 63 -1.31 10.76 -10.75
CA ILE A 63 -1.65 11.37 -12.04
C ILE A 63 -1.52 12.90 -11.97
N LYS A 64 -2.09 13.49 -10.93
CA LYS A 64 -2.12 14.94 -10.75
C LYS A 64 -0.75 15.53 -10.39
N LYS A 65 -0.01 14.90 -9.47
CA LYS A 65 1.27 15.41 -8.97
C LYS A 65 2.39 15.30 -10.01
N MET A 66 2.38 14.20 -10.77
CA MET A 66 3.37 13.93 -11.81
C MET A 66 2.94 14.47 -13.17
N ASP A 67 1.75 15.10 -13.26
CA ASP A 67 1.18 15.67 -14.49
C ASP A 67 1.22 14.66 -15.66
N LEU A 68 0.69 13.42 -15.38
CA LEU A 68 0.79 12.30 -16.33
C LEU A 68 0.10 12.61 -17.67
N GLU A 69 -0.96 13.41 -17.68
CA GLU A 69 -1.61 13.83 -18.93
C GLU A 69 -0.66 14.66 -19.80
N LYS A 70 0.07 15.60 -19.20
CA LYS A 70 1.08 16.37 -19.90
C LYS A 70 2.26 15.50 -20.36
N ALA A 71 2.72 14.58 -19.52
CA ALA A 71 3.76 13.63 -19.87
C ALA A 71 3.33 12.80 -21.11
N ARG A 72 2.07 12.34 -21.14
CA ARG A 72 1.46 11.64 -22.28
C ARG A 72 1.48 12.49 -23.56
N GLU A 73 1.02 13.75 -23.47
CA GLU A 73 1.01 14.69 -24.61
C GLU A 73 2.43 14.95 -25.15
N GLU A 74 3.39 15.10 -24.26
CA GLU A 74 4.81 15.35 -24.58
C GLU A 74 5.56 14.06 -24.96
N LYS A 75 4.93 12.89 -24.89
CA LYS A 75 5.53 11.55 -25.10
C LYS A 75 6.73 11.31 -24.17
N LYS A 76 6.66 11.82 -22.96
CA LYS A 76 7.63 11.59 -21.90
C LYS A 76 7.25 10.32 -21.15
N THR A 77 8.20 9.44 -20.93
CA THR A 77 8.03 8.28 -20.06
C THR A 77 8.52 8.62 -18.66
N LEU A 78 7.74 8.25 -17.65
CA LEU A 78 8.10 8.31 -16.24
C LEU A 78 8.21 6.89 -15.67
N THR A 79 9.10 6.73 -14.71
CA THR A 79 9.34 5.44 -14.07
C THR A 79 8.60 5.35 -12.73
N ILE A 80 8.04 4.17 -12.44
CA ILE A 80 7.33 3.90 -11.19
C ILE A 80 7.70 2.53 -10.64
N GLU A 81 7.92 2.44 -9.33
CA GLU A 81 8.08 1.20 -8.61
C GLU A 81 7.03 1.05 -7.51
N PHE A 82 6.74 -0.19 -7.12
CA PHE A 82 5.69 -0.50 -6.17
C PHE A 82 6.22 -1.30 -4.98
N LEU A 83 5.78 -0.92 -3.77
CA LEU A 83 5.93 -1.70 -2.55
C LEU A 83 4.56 -1.76 -1.89
N MET A 84 3.85 -2.87 -2.13
CA MET A 84 2.49 -3.07 -1.60
C MET A 84 2.52 -3.82 -0.27
N GLY A 85 1.39 -3.92 0.40
CA GLY A 85 1.27 -4.59 1.69
C GLY A 85 1.50 -6.10 1.64
N SER A 86 1.27 -6.77 2.76
CA SER A 86 1.51 -8.21 2.88
C SER A 86 0.66 -9.04 1.90
N PRO A 87 1.19 -10.13 1.33
CA PRO A 87 0.46 -10.93 0.34
C PRO A 87 -0.77 -11.65 0.92
N ASP A 88 -0.84 -11.81 2.24
CA ASP A 88 -1.98 -12.38 2.96
C ASP A 88 -3.01 -11.32 3.41
N ASP A 89 -2.72 -10.04 3.14
CA ASP A 89 -3.63 -8.92 3.43
C ASP A 89 -4.52 -8.60 2.22
N ARG A 90 -5.82 -8.89 2.35
CA ARG A 90 -6.81 -8.60 1.30
C ARG A 90 -7.01 -7.11 1.08
N ASP A 91 -6.84 -6.30 2.10
CA ASP A 91 -6.99 -4.84 1.98
C ASP A 91 -5.84 -4.25 1.18
N ALA A 92 -4.63 -4.78 1.32
CA ALA A 92 -3.49 -4.44 0.48
C ALA A 92 -3.76 -4.77 -1.01
N LEU A 93 -4.35 -5.95 -1.29
CA LEU A 93 -4.76 -6.32 -2.65
C LEU A 93 -5.83 -5.37 -3.21
N PHE A 94 -6.84 -5.01 -2.40
CA PHE A 94 -7.88 -4.07 -2.86
C PHE A 94 -7.33 -2.67 -3.09
N PHE A 95 -6.39 -2.22 -2.25
CA PHE A 95 -5.69 -0.97 -2.44
C PHE A 95 -4.90 -0.97 -3.76
N TYR A 96 -4.07 -1.98 -3.98
CA TYR A 96 -3.32 -2.16 -5.23
C TYR A 96 -4.23 -2.13 -6.46
N ASN A 97 -5.33 -2.90 -6.44
CA ASN A 97 -6.30 -2.90 -7.54
C ASN A 97 -6.88 -1.50 -7.78
N GLY A 98 -7.12 -0.73 -6.72
CA GLY A 98 -7.59 0.64 -6.83
C GLY A 98 -6.57 1.57 -7.50
N VAL A 99 -5.29 1.44 -7.16
CA VAL A 99 -4.19 2.18 -7.80
C VAL A 99 -4.11 1.82 -9.29
N MET A 100 -4.08 0.52 -9.61
CA MET A 100 -3.94 0.04 -10.98
C MET A 100 -5.13 0.41 -11.87
N GLU A 101 -6.36 0.47 -11.32
CA GLU A 101 -7.52 0.99 -12.08
C GLU A 101 -7.33 2.43 -12.59
N LYS A 102 -6.47 3.20 -11.95
CA LYS A 102 -6.17 4.57 -12.33
C LYS A 102 -4.93 4.68 -13.22
N LEU A 103 -3.94 3.83 -13.00
CA LEU A 103 -2.66 3.94 -13.67
C LEU A 103 -2.53 3.05 -14.91
N GLN A 104 -3.41 2.04 -15.08
CA GLN A 104 -3.29 1.04 -16.14
C GLN A 104 -3.20 1.67 -17.53
N GLU A 105 -4.00 2.67 -17.83
CA GLU A 105 -3.97 3.33 -19.13
C GLU A 105 -2.62 3.99 -19.47
N TYR A 106 -1.89 4.47 -18.46
CA TYR A 106 -0.56 5.06 -18.62
C TYR A 106 0.54 4.02 -18.81
N PHE A 107 0.33 2.81 -18.30
CA PHE A 107 1.18 1.67 -18.62
C PHE A 107 0.93 1.19 -20.07
N ASP A 108 -0.35 1.11 -20.46
CA ASP A 108 -0.75 0.61 -21.77
C ASP A 108 -0.21 1.50 -22.93
N ASP A 109 -0.09 2.80 -22.71
CA ASP A 109 0.42 3.75 -23.70
C ASP A 109 1.92 4.10 -23.54
N GLY A 110 2.58 3.57 -22.51
CA GLY A 110 4.01 3.76 -22.25
C GLY A 110 4.38 5.08 -21.59
N THR A 111 3.40 5.83 -21.08
CA THR A 111 3.66 7.03 -20.23
C THR A 111 4.26 6.64 -18.89
N LEU A 112 3.84 5.51 -18.31
CA LEU A 112 4.45 4.90 -17.12
C LEU A 112 5.16 3.59 -17.49
N VAL A 113 6.33 3.38 -16.89
CA VAL A 113 7.09 2.12 -16.99
C VAL A 113 7.54 1.70 -15.60
N CYS A 114 7.30 0.45 -15.23
CA CYS A 114 7.91 -0.19 -14.07
C CYS A 114 9.21 -0.85 -14.53
N THR A 115 10.35 -0.24 -14.18
CA THR A 115 11.66 -0.67 -14.69
C THR A 115 12.07 -2.03 -14.13
N SER A 116 11.67 -2.36 -12.90
CA SER A 116 11.89 -3.69 -12.32
C SER A 116 11.02 -4.78 -12.97
N GLY A 117 9.95 -4.40 -13.68
CA GLY A 117 8.95 -5.32 -14.22
C GLY A 117 8.02 -5.93 -13.17
N LYS A 118 8.13 -5.54 -11.91
CA LYS A 118 7.27 -6.01 -10.81
C LYS A 118 5.92 -5.28 -10.86
N LEU A 119 4.97 -5.85 -11.60
CA LEU A 119 3.66 -5.22 -11.87
C LEU A 119 2.46 -6.00 -11.32
N THR A 120 2.64 -7.23 -10.86
CA THR A 120 1.54 -7.95 -10.20
C THR A 120 1.54 -7.66 -8.70
N PHE A 121 0.39 -7.83 -8.05
CA PHE A 121 0.33 -7.68 -6.59
C PHE A 121 1.34 -8.58 -5.88
N ASP A 122 1.45 -9.83 -6.33
CA ASP A 122 2.37 -10.81 -5.72
C ASP A 122 3.84 -10.40 -5.87
N ASP A 123 4.23 -9.77 -7.00
CA ASP A 123 5.60 -9.29 -7.22
C ASP A 123 5.94 -8.05 -6.39
N THR A 124 4.94 -7.27 -6.03
CA THR A 124 5.08 -6.00 -5.30
C THR A 124 4.79 -6.13 -3.81
N ALA A 125 4.31 -7.31 -3.39
CA ALA A 125 3.93 -7.55 -2.00
C ALA A 125 5.15 -7.61 -1.08
N VAL A 126 5.08 -6.85 0.03
CA VAL A 126 6.12 -6.80 1.05
C VAL A 126 5.66 -7.58 2.28
N MET A 127 6.34 -8.66 2.59
CA MET A 127 5.97 -9.55 3.68
C MET A 127 5.83 -8.79 5.00
N ARG A 128 4.67 -8.96 5.66
CA ARG A 128 4.27 -8.31 6.92
C ARG A 128 4.25 -6.78 6.87
N SER A 129 4.23 -6.20 5.68
CA SER A 129 4.26 -4.74 5.44
C SER A 129 5.35 -4.01 6.25
N GLY A 130 6.49 -4.68 6.48
CA GLY A 130 7.52 -4.20 7.40
C GLY A 130 8.52 -3.26 6.75
N ARG A 131 8.88 -2.15 7.45
CA ARG A 131 9.86 -1.14 6.99
C ARG A 131 11.19 -1.72 6.55
N ASN A 132 11.78 -2.62 7.34
CA ASN A 132 13.08 -3.23 6.99
C ASN A 132 12.99 -4.13 5.75
N THR A 133 11.87 -4.82 5.55
CA THR A 133 11.65 -5.63 4.35
C THR A 133 11.52 -4.71 3.13
N ALA A 134 10.70 -3.67 3.23
CA ALA A 134 10.53 -2.66 2.17
C ALA A 134 11.86 -1.98 1.82
N LYS A 135 12.70 -1.65 2.82
CA LYS A 135 14.04 -1.12 2.62
C LYS A 135 14.90 -2.05 1.78
N ASN A 136 14.93 -3.34 2.12
CA ASN A 136 15.74 -4.33 1.40
C ASN A 136 15.23 -4.53 -0.02
N ASP A 137 13.90 -4.63 -0.21
CA ASP A 137 13.28 -4.81 -1.52
C ASP A 137 13.55 -3.59 -2.41
N MET A 138 13.47 -2.36 -1.87
CA MET A 138 13.78 -1.14 -2.61
C MET A 138 15.27 -1.03 -2.93
N ALA A 139 16.15 -1.37 -2.00
CA ALA A 139 17.59 -1.39 -2.23
C ALA A 139 17.97 -2.38 -3.35
N GLU A 140 17.31 -3.54 -3.41
CA GLU A 140 17.48 -4.50 -4.51
C GLU A 140 17.01 -3.89 -5.84
N ILE A 141 15.83 -3.27 -5.89
CA ILE A 141 15.29 -2.60 -7.08
C ILE A 141 16.27 -1.52 -7.54
N LEU A 142 16.74 -0.65 -6.65
CA LEU A 142 17.69 0.42 -6.98
C LEU A 142 18.97 -0.14 -7.58
N SER A 143 19.57 -1.13 -6.94
CA SER A 143 20.84 -1.70 -7.37
C SER A 143 20.79 -2.42 -8.72
N GLN A 144 19.64 -3.02 -9.05
CA GLN A 144 19.46 -3.79 -10.29
C GLN A 144 18.95 -2.95 -11.46
N ASN A 145 18.13 -1.93 -11.19
CA ASN A 145 17.38 -1.23 -12.22
C ASN A 145 17.70 0.26 -12.34
N TYR A 146 18.32 0.85 -11.29
CA TYR A 146 18.60 2.29 -11.21
C TYR A 146 20.08 2.52 -10.84
N THR A 147 21.01 2.14 -11.73
CA THR A 147 22.46 2.31 -11.50
C THR A 147 22.90 3.76 -11.46
N GLU A 148 22.13 4.65 -12.07
CA GLU A 148 22.28 6.11 -12.02
C GLU A 148 20.91 6.74 -11.79
N GLY A 149 20.68 7.30 -10.60
CA GLY A 149 19.44 7.95 -10.22
C GLY A 149 18.46 7.05 -9.46
N ALA A 150 17.19 7.43 -9.46
CA ALA A 150 16.08 6.76 -8.77
C ALA A 150 14.83 6.73 -9.67
N PRO A 151 13.79 5.93 -9.35
CA PRO A 151 12.50 6.03 -10.05
C PRO A 151 11.88 7.42 -9.85
N ASP A 152 11.05 7.86 -10.80
CA ASP A 152 10.29 9.11 -10.63
C ASP A 152 9.22 9.00 -9.55
N ILE A 153 8.67 7.77 -9.36
CA ILE A 153 7.58 7.50 -8.43
C ILE A 153 7.85 6.19 -7.67
N ILE A 154 7.61 6.21 -6.35
CA ILE A 154 7.53 5.00 -5.53
C ILE A 154 6.12 4.97 -4.93
N CYS A 155 5.29 4.03 -5.39
CA CYS A 155 3.93 3.85 -4.90
C CYS A 155 3.91 2.80 -3.81
N THR A 156 3.52 3.21 -2.59
CA THR A 156 3.41 2.29 -1.45
C THR A 156 2.00 2.31 -0.85
N GLY A 157 1.65 1.20 -0.19
CA GLY A 157 0.34 1.01 0.44
C GLY A 157 0.29 1.42 1.93
N ALA A 158 1.44 1.69 2.57
CA ALA A 158 1.52 2.01 3.99
C ALA A 158 2.73 2.91 4.31
N ASP A 159 2.69 3.61 5.43
CA ASP A 159 3.75 4.52 5.86
C ASP A 159 5.07 3.78 6.17
N ASP A 160 5.02 2.61 6.81
CA ASP A 160 6.22 1.78 7.03
C ASP A 160 6.93 1.40 5.73
N LEU A 161 6.16 1.13 4.67
CA LEU A 161 6.72 0.81 3.35
C LEU A 161 7.35 2.05 2.70
N ALA A 162 6.70 3.20 2.83
CA ALA A 162 7.21 4.48 2.35
C ALA A 162 8.52 4.85 3.06
N LEU A 163 8.55 4.76 4.40
CA LEU A 163 9.75 5.03 5.20
C LEU A 163 10.88 4.03 4.89
N GLY A 164 10.55 2.77 4.61
CA GLY A 164 11.54 1.79 4.14
C GLY A 164 12.15 2.16 2.78
N ALA A 165 11.32 2.66 1.86
CA ALA A 165 11.81 3.17 0.58
C ALA A 165 12.71 4.40 0.76
N VAL A 166 12.34 5.33 1.64
CA VAL A 166 13.19 6.48 2.02
C VAL A 166 14.54 6.04 2.55
N ASP A 167 14.54 5.10 3.54
CA ASP A 167 15.78 4.57 4.10
C ASP A 167 16.70 3.95 3.02
N ALA A 168 16.14 3.28 2.01
CA ALA A 168 16.91 2.69 0.93
C ALA A 168 17.48 3.74 -0.04
N LEU A 169 16.72 4.79 -0.34
CA LEU A 169 17.17 5.91 -1.16
C LEU A 169 18.31 6.66 -0.49
N GLU A 170 18.19 6.97 0.81
CA GLU A 170 19.22 7.64 1.59
C GLU A 170 20.51 6.81 1.67
N ASP A 171 20.40 5.49 1.90
CA ASP A 171 21.57 4.57 1.89
C ASP A 171 22.24 4.50 0.50
N ALA A 172 21.47 4.70 -0.58
CA ALA A 172 21.99 4.79 -1.94
C ALA A 172 22.59 6.16 -2.29
N GLY A 173 22.50 7.13 -1.35
CA GLY A 173 23.10 8.46 -1.48
C GLY A 173 22.17 9.51 -2.08
N HIS A 174 20.87 9.23 -2.23
CA HIS A 174 19.88 10.24 -2.61
C HIS A 174 19.53 11.10 -1.41
N VAL A 175 19.23 12.38 -1.66
CA VAL A 175 18.93 13.36 -0.61
C VAL A 175 17.51 13.88 -0.81
N SER A 176 16.70 13.82 0.24
CA SER A 176 15.33 14.33 0.22
C SER A 176 15.29 15.81 -0.14
N GLY A 177 14.34 16.18 -1.00
CA GLY A 177 14.17 17.56 -1.47
C GLY A 177 15.15 18.00 -2.58
N GLU A 178 16.13 17.19 -2.97
CA GLU A 178 17.01 17.48 -4.11
C GLU A 178 16.45 16.97 -5.44
N ASP A 179 17.01 17.45 -6.55
CA ASP A 179 16.63 17.00 -7.90
C ASP A 179 16.88 15.48 -8.03
N GLY A 180 15.87 14.76 -8.53
CA GLY A 180 15.91 13.32 -8.67
C GLY A 180 15.34 12.55 -7.46
N TRP A 181 14.89 13.24 -6.41
CA TRP A 181 14.11 12.59 -5.35
C TRP A 181 12.73 12.18 -5.85
N PRO A 182 12.32 10.91 -5.69
CA PRO A 182 11.04 10.42 -6.21
C PRO A 182 9.84 11.01 -5.47
N MET A 183 8.69 11.06 -6.15
CA MET A 183 7.41 11.15 -5.46
C MET A 183 7.14 9.83 -4.75
N ILE A 184 6.98 9.87 -3.43
CA ILE A 184 6.68 8.68 -2.61
C ILE A 184 5.27 8.82 -2.05
N THR A 185 4.47 7.74 -2.15
CA THR A 185 3.15 7.69 -1.49
C THR A 185 3.23 6.86 -0.22
N GLY A 186 2.36 7.14 0.73
CA GLY A 186 2.20 6.39 1.98
C GLY A 186 0.74 6.30 2.39
N GLY A 187 0.46 5.68 3.51
CA GLY A 187 -0.88 5.57 4.08
C GLY A 187 -0.84 5.07 5.52
N GLY A 188 -1.56 5.75 6.41
CA GLY A 188 -1.60 5.43 7.84
C GLY A 188 -1.56 6.67 8.73
N CYS A 189 -0.94 7.76 8.26
CA CYS A 189 -0.73 8.99 9.02
C CYS A 189 0.13 8.80 10.28
N GLU A 190 1.15 7.98 10.20
CA GLU A 190 2.12 7.84 11.26
C GLU A 190 2.92 9.12 11.47
N ALA A 191 3.27 9.43 12.71
CA ALA A 191 3.90 10.71 13.06
C ALA A 191 5.21 10.94 12.30
N GLU A 192 6.00 9.90 12.08
CA GLU A 192 7.27 9.98 11.34
C GLU A 192 7.02 10.29 9.87
N ALA A 193 6.10 9.57 9.22
CA ALA A 193 5.74 9.78 7.82
C ALA A 193 5.14 11.18 7.58
N VAL A 194 4.24 11.62 8.48
CA VAL A 194 3.68 12.99 8.41
C VAL A 194 4.79 14.04 8.57
N THR A 195 5.76 13.79 9.46
CA THR A 195 6.90 14.70 9.65
C THR A 195 7.76 14.75 8.39
N ALA A 196 8.04 13.62 7.76
CA ALA A 196 8.78 13.56 6.50
C ALA A 196 8.09 14.37 5.39
N VAL A 197 6.78 14.23 5.24
CA VAL A 197 5.99 15.01 4.24
C VAL A 197 6.04 16.51 4.51
N ILE A 198 6.10 16.96 5.78
CA ILE A 198 6.17 18.38 6.13
C ILE A 198 7.56 18.95 5.87
N GLN A 199 8.60 18.14 6.03
CA GLN A 199 10.00 18.56 5.85
C GLN A 199 10.44 18.57 4.39
N GLY A 200 9.73 17.89 3.49
CA GLY A 200 10.01 17.78 2.05
C GLY A 200 10.61 16.44 1.74
#